data_c56e0be2fbf2e06bb80887106ee3b698
#
_entry.id   c56e0be2fbf2e06bb80887106ee3b698
#
_cell.length_a   1.000
_cell.length_b   1.000
_cell.length_c   1.000
_cell.angle_alpha   90.00
_cell.angle_beta   90.00
_cell.angle_gamma   90.00
#
_symmetry.space_group_name_H-M   'P 1'
#
loop_
_entity.id
_entity.type
_entity.pdbx_description
1 polymer ?
#
loop_
_entity_poly.entity_id
_entity_poly.type
_entity_poly.pdbx_seq_one_letter_code
_entity_poly.pdbx_strand_id
1 'polypeptide(L)'
;MDLTIRPRTLRGDITIIPSKSQAHRLLICAALADRPTQLRCADTNRDIEATAECLRALGADIIRTETGYTVFPAARVPESAVLNCCESGSTLRFLLPIVGALGVDGVFQMEGRLPQRPLSPLWEEMERMGCSLSRPTATTLRCSGKLKPGSYSIDGSVSSQYITGLLFALSLIQGETSLEITGKTESKPYIELTKAAMALFDAPHYRSPGHIEVEGDWSNGAFFLAANELGSELS
;
A
#
# COMPACT_ATOMS: atom_id res chain seq x y z
N MET A 1 10.17 -13.54 28.96
CA MET A 1 10.76 -12.25 29.33
C MET A 1 9.69 -11.46 30.03
N ASP A 2 9.86 -11.20 31.29
CA ASP A 2 8.88 -10.44 32.08
C ASP A 2 9.16 -8.95 31.91
N LEU A 3 8.15 -8.16 31.54
CA LEU A 3 8.25 -6.72 31.39
C LEU A 3 7.61 -6.05 32.60
N THR A 4 8.38 -5.25 33.33
CA THR A 4 7.85 -4.46 34.45
C THR A 4 7.58 -3.04 33.95
N ILE A 5 6.31 -2.62 33.96
CA ILE A 5 5.90 -1.27 33.60
C ILE A 5 5.74 -0.44 34.88
N ARG A 6 6.41 0.68 34.97
CA ARG A 6 6.23 1.67 36.05
C ARG A 6 5.47 2.87 35.49
N PRO A 7 4.33 3.26 36.09
CA PRO A 7 3.60 4.45 35.68
C PRO A 7 4.49 5.71 35.82
N ARG A 8 4.45 6.55 34.79
CA ARG A 8 5.14 7.86 34.79
C ARG A 8 4.33 8.87 34.00
N THR A 9 4.36 10.12 34.40
CA THR A 9 3.96 11.26 33.56
C THR A 9 5.06 11.57 32.58
N LEU A 10 4.71 11.81 31.32
CA LEU A 10 5.63 12.18 30.26
C LEU A 10 5.57 13.70 30.06
N ARG A 11 6.69 14.31 29.67
CA ARG A 11 6.80 15.75 29.37
C ARG A 11 7.77 15.97 28.22
N GLY A 12 7.46 16.93 27.37
CA GLY A 12 8.32 17.40 26.28
C GLY A 12 7.67 17.33 24.91
N ASP A 13 8.47 17.66 23.90
CA ASP A 13 8.04 17.69 22.51
C ASP A 13 8.22 16.31 21.85
N ILE A 14 7.24 15.90 21.05
CA ILE A 14 7.27 14.64 20.32
C ILE A 14 6.97 14.89 18.86
N THR A 15 7.88 14.47 18.00
CA THR A 15 7.62 14.39 16.56
C THR A 15 6.99 13.04 16.25
N ILE A 16 5.77 13.07 15.73
CA ILE A 16 5.05 11.86 15.30
C ILE A 16 5.71 11.30 14.05
N ILE A 17 5.91 9.98 14.03
CA ILE A 17 6.45 9.27 12.86
C ILE A 17 5.52 9.42 11.66
N PRO A 18 6.04 9.35 10.41
CA PRO A 18 5.22 9.40 9.21
C PRO A 18 4.20 8.26 9.14
N SER A 19 3.02 8.56 8.61
CA SER A 19 1.94 7.59 8.43
C SER A 19 2.33 6.50 7.44
N LYS A 20 2.56 5.29 7.94
CA LYS A 20 2.81 4.12 7.12
C LYS A 20 1.71 3.93 6.08
N SER A 21 0.46 4.09 6.49
CA SER A 21 -0.70 3.88 5.64
C SER A 21 -0.77 4.87 4.48
N GLN A 22 -0.34 6.12 4.68
CA GLN A 22 -0.26 7.11 3.62
C GLN A 22 0.98 6.89 2.75
N ALA A 23 2.14 6.59 3.35
CA ALA A 23 3.41 6.38 2.63
C ALA A 23 3.30 5.30 1.55
N HIS A 24 2.71 4.14 1.85
CA HIS A 24 2.47 3.09 0.85
C HIS A 24 1.71 3.62 -0.38
N ARG A 25 0.64 4.39 -0.15
CA ARG A 25 -0.23 4.90 -1.20
C ARG A 25 0.47 5.94 -2.06
N LEU A 26 1.18 6.86 -1.42
CA LEU A 26 1.91 7.92 -2.12
C LEU A 26 3.09 7.36 -2.92
N LEU A 27 3.80 6.34 -2.41
CA LEU A 27 4.84 5.62 -3.16
C LEU A 27 4.27 4.95 -4.42
N ILE A 28 3.12 4.29 -4.29
CA ILE A 28 2.45 3.65 -5.43
C ILE A 28 2.03 4.71 -6.45
N CYS A 29 1.37 5.79 -6.03
CA CYS A 29 0.97 6.86 -6.94
C CYS A 29 2.18 7.51 -7.62
N ALA A 30 3.27 7.74 -6.88
CA ALA A 30 4.50 8.32 -7.42
C ALA A 30 5.18 7.41 -8.44
N ALA A 31 5.18 6.09 -8.22
CA ALA A 31 5.73 5.11 -9.15
C ALA A 31 4.90 4.97 -10.45
N LEU A 32 3.59 5.28 -10.38
CA LEU A 32 2.68 5.29 -11.52
C LEU A 32 2.61 6.66 -12.22
N ALA A 33 3.28 7.70 -11.70
CA ALA A 33 3.15 9.07 -12.16
C ALA A 33 3.82 9.31 -13.53
N ASP A 34 3.57 10.49 -14.12
CA ASP A 34 4.08 10.91 -15.42
C ASP A 34 5.52 11.47 -15.37
N ARG A 35 5.98 11.87 -14.17
CA ARG A 35 7.29 12.49 -13.93
C ARG A 35 7.76 12.27 -12.49
N PRO A 36 9.03 12.55 -12.16
CA PRO A 36 9.56 12.34 -10.83
C PRO A 36 8.78 13.05 -9.73
N THR A 37 8.69 12.39 -8.56
CA THR A 37 8.05 12.91 -7.34
C THR A 37 9.05 12.87 -6.19
N GLN A 38 9.20 13.97 -5.48
CA GLN A 38 9.89 14.02 -4.19
C GLN A 38 8.88 13.78 -3.07
N LEU A 39 9.04 12.65 -2.39
CA LEU A 39 8.19 12.26 -1.27
C LEU A 39 8.95 12.46 0.05
N ARG A 40 8.53 13.44 0.84
CA ARG A 40 9.07 13.66 2.17
C ARG A 40 8.47 12.65 3.15
N CYS A 41 9.33 11.77 3.67
CA CYS A 41 9.01 10.71 4.62
C CYS A 41 10.30 10.39 5.38
N ALA A 42 10.62 11.21 6.40
CA ALA A 42 11.92 11.19 7.06
C ALA A 42 12.21 9.84 7.72
N ASP A 43 11.22 9.28 8.41
CA ASP A 43 11.32 7.96 9.00
C ASP A 43 10.68 6.91 8.09
N THR A 44 11.25 5.71 8.10
CA THR A 44 10.76 4.57 7.36
C THR A 44 10.69 3.33 8.25
N ASN A 45 10.04 2.29 7.74
CA ASN A 45 9.99 0.97 8.37
C ASN A 45 10.04 -0.14 7.31
N ARG A 46 10.21 -1.39 7.75
CA ARG A 46 10.33 -2.55 6.84
C ARG A 46 9.17 -2.67 5.86
N ASP A 47 7.96 -2.27 6.24
CA ASP A 47 6.79 -2.37 5.36
C ASP A 47 6.85 -1.34 4.22
N ILE A 48 7.25 -0.08 4.53
CA ILE A 48 7.42 0.98 3.54
C ILE A 48 8.55 0.62 2.57
N GLU A 49 9.69 0.15 3.11
CA GLU A 49 10.83 -0.30 2.29
C GLU A 49 10.45 -1.47 1.40
N ALA A 50 9.69 -2.45 1.90
CA ALA A 50 9.19 -3.56 1.08
C ALA A 50 8.34 -3.07 -0.10
N THR A 51 7.50 -2.04 0.11
CA THR A 51 6.75 -1.43 -1.00
C THR A 51 7.68 -0.75 -2.00
N ALA A 52 8.66 0.03 -1.53
CA ALA A 52 9.62 0.69 -2.41
C ALA A 52 10.41 -0.34 -3.24
N GLU A 53 10.89 -1.43 -2.64
CA GLU A 53 11.61 -2.52 -3.32
C GLU A 53 10.72 -3.22 -4.36
N CYS A 54 9.47 -3.52 -4.02
CA CYS A 54 8.53 -4.11 -4.97
C CYS A 54 8.24 -3.18 -6.16
N LEU A 55 8.15 -1.86 -5.93
CA LEU A 55 7.97 -0.88 -7.00
C LEU A 55 9.22 -0.76 -7.88
N ARG A 56 10.43 -0.88 -7.30
CA ARG A 56 11.68 -1.00 -8.09
C ARG A 56 11.66 -2.24 -8.98
N ALA A 57 11.21 -3.38 -8.43
CA ALA A 57 11.07 -4.60 -9.22
C ALA A 57 10.05 -4.46 -10.35
N LEU A 58 9.08 -3.55 -10.24
CA LEU A 58 8.13 -3.19 -11.29
C LEU A 58 8.65 -2.11 -12.26
N GLY A 59 9.90 -1.66 -12.09
CA GLY A 59 10.58 -0.78 -13.04
C GLY A 59 10.69 0.68 -12.61
N ALA A 60 10.15 1.09 -11.46
CA ALA A 60 10.38 2.42 -10.92
C ALA A 60 11.81 2.55 -10.40
N ASP A 61 12.44 3.73 -10.53
CA ASP A 61 13.69 4.02 -9.85
C ASP A 61 13.38 4.86 -8.60
N ILE A 62 13.67 4.30 -7.42
CA ILE A 62 13.33 4.90 -6.13
C ILE A 62 14.61 5.09 -5.32
N ILE A 63 15.00 6.32 -5.12
CA ILE A 63 16.21 6.69 -4.39
C ILE A 63 15.82 7.13 -2.98
N ARG A 64 16.38 6.46 -1.97
CA ARG A 64 16.25 6.91 -0.57
C ARG A 64 17.12 8.14 -0.36
N THR A 65 16.55 9.19 0.24
CA THR A 65 17.22 10.43 0.63
C THR A 65 17.19 10.61 2.16
N GLU A 66 17.89 11.60 2.68
CA GLU A 66 17.84 11.91 4.12
C GLU A 66 16.43 12.27 4.61
N THR A 67 15.62 12.89 3.75
CA THR A 67 14.28 13.39 4.10
C THR A 67 13.14 12.54 3.56
N GLY A 68 13.42 11.46 2.81
CA GLY A 68 12.37 10.64 2.22
C GLY A 68 12.81 9.87 0.98
N TYR A 69 12.08 10.01 -0.11
CA TYR A 69 12.34 9.30 -1.36
C TYR A 69 12.24 10.25 -2.55
N THR A 70 13.10 10.05 -3.54
CA THR A 70 12.87 10.54 -4.90
C THR A 70 12.43 9.36 -5.75
N VAL A 71 11.22 9.44 -6.29
CA VAL A 71 10.60 8.37 -7.07
C VAL A 71 10.57 8.79 -8.54
N PHE A 72 11.26 8.05 -9.38
CA PHE A 72 11.17 8.15 -10.83
C PHE A 72 10.23 7.05 -11.32
N PRO A 73 9.15 7.38 -12.04
CA PRO A 73 8.20 6.37 -12.52
C PRO A 73 8.84 5.40 -13.49
N ALA A 74 8.28 4.22 -13.61
CA ALA A 74 8.76 3.18 -14.52
C ALA A 74 8.67 3.65 -15.97
N ALA A 75 9.80 3.78 -16.66
CA ALA A 75 9.81 4.06 -18.11
C ALA A 75 9.23 2.87 -18.92
N ARG A 76 9.37 1.67 -18.39
CA ARG A 76 8.81 0.43 -18.95
C ARG A 76 8.50 -0.54 -17.84
N VAL A 77 7.30 -1.11 -17.88
CA VAL A 77 6.89 -2.21 -17.00
C VAL A 77 7.54 -3.51 -17.49
N PRO A 78 8.17 -4.32 -16.62
CA PRO A 78 8.78 -5.59 -17.00
C PRO A 78 7.71 -6.64 -17.33
N GLU A 79 8.08 -7.65 -18.12
CA GLU A 79 7.20 -8.79 -18.41
C GLU A 79 7.02 -9.71 -17.19
N SER A 80 8.03 -9.80 -16.33
CA SER A 80 8.00 -10.56 -15.09
C SER A 80 8.76 -9.85 -13.97
N ALA A 81 8.34 -10.08 -12.72
CA ALA A 81 8.97 -9.48 -11.55
C ALA A 81 8.93 -10.41 -10.33
N VAL A 82 9.97 -10.31 -9.49
CA VAL A 82 9.97 -10.92 -8.15
C VAL A 82 9.80 -9.80 -7.12
N LEU A 83 8.71 -9.88 -6.35
CA LEU A 83 8.31 -8.85 -5.39
C LEU A 83 8.47 -9.38 -3.97
N ASN A 84 9.47 -8.91 -3.25
CA ASN A 84 9.66 -9.29 -1.86
C ASN A 84 8.80 -8.39 -0.93
N CYS A 85 7.69 -8.95 -0.47
CA CYS A 85 6.79 -8.26 0.45
C CYS A 85 7.25 -8.32 1.90
N CYS A 86 8.31 -9.06 2.22
CA CYS A 86 8.67 -9.37 3.60
C CYS A 86 7.44 -9.86 4.39
N GLU A 87 7.08 -9.18 5.48
CA GLU A 87 5.87 -9.47 6.27
C GLU A 87 4.74 -8.45 6.03
N SER A 88 4.90 -7.54 5.05
CA SER A 88 3.98 -6.43 4.78
C SER A 88 2.71 -6.89 4.06
N GLY A 89 1.61 -6.97 4.81
CA GLY A 89 0.28 -7.26 4.23
C GLY A 89 -0.24 -6.15 3.32
N SER A 90 0.12 -4.89 3.56
CA SER A 90 -0.26 -3.76 2.71
C SER A 90 0.44 -3.85 1.36
N THR A 91 1.76 -4.11 1.35
CA THR A 91 2.54 -4.27 0.13
C THR A 91 1.94 -5.36 -0.76
N LEU A 92 1.72 -6.56 -0.20
CA LEU A 92 1.14 -7.67 -0.95
C LEU A 92 -0.24 -7.32 -1.52
N ARG A 93 -1.16 -6.86 -0.68
CA ARG A 93 -2.57 -6.68 -1.06
C ARG A 93 -2.81 -5.48 -1.96
N PHE A 94 -1.93 -4.47 -1.92
CA PHE A 94 -2.01 -3.33 -2.83
C PHE A 94 -1.41 -3.67 -4.18
N LEU A 95 -0.24 -4.33 -4.20
CA LEU A 95 0.49 -4.59 -5.44
C LEU A 95 -0.03 -5.81 -6.20
N LEU A 96 -0.67 -6.78 -5.53
CA LEU A 96 -1.20 -7.96 -6.20
C LEU A 96 -2.21 -7.62 -7.32
N PRO A 97 -3.25 -6.78 -7.08
CA PRO A 97 -4.14 -6.35 -8.17
C PRO A 97 -3.44 -5.44 -9.20
N ILE A 98 -2.48 -4.59 -8.78
CA ILE A 98 -1.71 -3.74 -9.70
C ILE A 98 -0.92 -4.59 -10.68
N VAL A 99 -0.22 -5.63 -10.20
CA VAL A 99 0.50 -6.60 -11.03
C VAL A 99 -0.43 -7.26 -12.04
N GLY A 100 -1.63 -7.67 -11.60
CA GLY A 100 -2.66 -8.19 -12.48
C GLY A 100 -3.15 -7.18 -13.52
N ALA A 101 -3.35 -5.92 -13.15
CA ALA A 101 -3.76 -4.86 -14.10
C ALA A 101 -2.68 -4.55 -15.14
N LEU A 102 -1.41 -4.54 -14.72
CA LEU A 102 -0.26 -4.35 -15.61
C LEU A 102 0.01 -5.56 -16.51
N GLY A 103 -0.48 -6.76 -16.14
CA GLY A 103 -0.23 -8.00 -16.85
C GLY A 103 1.19 -8.56 -16.68
N VAL A 104 1.82 -8.24 -15.54
CA VAL A 104 3.15 -8.74 -15.17
C VAL A 104 3.03 -10.16 -14.60
N ASP A 105 3.93 -11.06 -14.99
CA ASP A 105 4.08 -12.37 -14.33
C ASP A 105 4.85 -12.17 -13.01
N GLY A 106 4.10 -11.94 -11.95
CA GLY A 106 4.63 -11.55 -10.65
C GLY A 106 4.76 -12.71 -9.68
N VAL A 107 5.94 -12.86 -9.05
CA VAL A 107 6.16 -13.80 -7.95
C VAL A 107 6.36 -13.00 -6.67
N PHE A 108 5.39 -13.08 -5.76
CA PHE A 108 5.43 -12.44 -4.46
C PHE A 108 6.10 -13.36 -3.44
N GLN A 109 7.18 -12.90 -2.84
CA GLN A 109 7.85 -13.55 -1.72
C GLN A 109 7.33 -12.99 -0.40
N MET A 110 7.05 -13.86 0.56
CA MET A 110 6.42 -13.52 1.83
C MET A 110 7.17 -14.15 2.99
N GLU A 111 7.27 -13.42 4.09
CA GLU A 111 7.93 -13.84 5.33
C GLU A 111 6.95 -13.93 6.51
N GLY A 112 7.41 -14.49 7.61
CA GLY A 112 6.71 -14.54 8.88
C GLY A 112 5.31 -15.14 8.76
N ARG A 113 4.30 -14.39 9.21
CA ARG A 113 2.89 -14.80 9.17
C ARG A 113 2.16 -14.39 7.88
N LEU A 114 2.78 -13.63 6.99
CA LEU A 114 2.12 -13.13 5.78
C LEU A 114 1.57 -14.26 4.88
N PRO A 115 2.27 -15.39 4.67
CA PRO A 115 1.75 -16.48 3.85
C PRO A 115 0.44 -17.09 4.35
N GLN A 116 0.18 -17.01 5.66
CA GLN A 116 -0.99 -17.59 6.31
C GLN A 116 -2.19 -16.63 6.33
N ARG A 117 -1.98 -15.35 6.01
CA ARG A 117 -3.06 -14.36 5.99
C ARG A 117 -3.99 -14.62 4.80
N PRO A 118 -5.31 -14.52 4.99
CA PRO A 118 -6.26 -14.75 3.91
C PRO A 118 -6.10 -13.73 2.78
N LEU A 119 -6.38 -14.19 1.57
CA LEU A 119 -6.51 -13.34 0.38
C LEU A 119 -7.91 -13.42 -0.23
N SER A 120 -8.75 -14.39 0.19
CA SER A 120 -10.16 -14.41 -0.17
C SER A 120 -10.90 -13.22 0.48
N PRO A 121 -11.85 -12.58 -0.23
CA PRO A 121 -12.36 -12.88 -1.57
C PRO A 121 -11.58 -12.23 -2.74
N LEU A 122 -10.46 -11.53 -2.45
CA LEU A 122 -9.67 -10.89 -3.51
C LEU A 122 -9.10 -11.90 -4.52
N TRP A 123 -8.70 -13.08 -4.05
CA TRP A 123 -8.17 -14.15 -4.89
C TRP A 123 -9.17 -14.56 -5.97
N GLU A 124 -10.36 -14.92 -5.55
CA GLU A 124 -11.42 -15.40 -6.42
C GLU A 124 -11.88 -14.32 -7.41
N GLU A 125 -11.93 -13.08 -6.96
CA GLU A 125 -12.31 -11.96 -7.81
C GLU A 125 -11.27 -11.69 -8.89
N MET A 126 -9.98 -11.73 -8.56
CA MET A 126 -8.91 -11.58 -9.54
C MET A 126 -8.91 -12.71 -10.57
N GLU A 127 -9.16 -13.96 -10.14
CA GLU A 127 -9.25 -15.10 -11.07
C GLU A 127 -10.47 -14.97 -11.98
N ARG A 128 -11.62 -14.58 -11.45
CA ARG A 128 -12.83 -14.31 -12.23
C ARG A 128 -12.57 -13.26 -13.33
N MET A 129 -11.73 -12.29 -13.05
CA MET A 129 -11.43 -11.15 -13.93
C MET A 129 -10.21 -11.36 -14.83
N GLY A 130 -9.62 -12.56 -14.85
CA GLY A 130 -8.65 -12.97 -15.87
C GLY A 130 -7.21 -13.17 -15.42
N CYS A 131 -6.92 -13.04 -14.13
CA CYS A 131 -5.66 -13.51 -13.57
C CYS A 131 -5.68 -15.02 -13.29
N SER A 132 -4.50 -15.60 -13.13
CA SER A 132 -4.29 -16.93 -12.57
C SER A 132 -3.37 -16.80 -11.37
N LEU A 133 -3.84 -17.26 -10.22
CA LEU A 133 -3.12 -17.20 -8.96
C LEU A 133 -2.72 -18.60 -8.51
N SER A 134 -1.51 -18.75 -7.97
CA SER A 134 -1.04 -20.03 -7.46
C SER A 134 -0.05 -19.81 -6.30
N ARG A 135 0.16 -20.84 -5.49
CA ARG A 135 1.17 -20.85 -4.42
C ARG A 135 2.24 -21.91 -4.76
N PRO A 136 3.31 -21.52 -5.51
CA PRO A 136 4.38 -22.48 -5.87
C PRO A 136 5.09 -23.06 -4.66
N THR A 137 5.20 -22.31 -3.57
CA THR A 137 5.74 -22.76 -2.28
C THR A 137 4.88 -22.24 -1.12
N ALA A 138 5.19 -22.65 0.09
CA ALA A 138 4.50 -22.15 1.28
C ALA A 138 4.66 -20.63 1.51
N THR A 139 5.72 -20.02 0.96
CA THR A 139 6.06 -18.61 1.16
C THR A 139 6.00 -17.77 -0.11
N THR A 140 5.52 -18.33 -1.23
CA THR A 140 5.42 -17.61 -2.50
C THR A 140 3.99 -17.64 -3.04
N LEU A 141 3.60 -16.54 -3.69
CA LEU A 141 2.38 -16.40 -4.46
C LEU A 141 2.75 -15.96 -5.88
N ARG A 142 2.26 -16.62 -6.90
CA ARG A 142 2.40 -16.20 -8.29
C ARG A 142 1.09 -15.65 -8.80
N CYS A 143 1.16 -14.53 -9.49
CA CYS A 143 0.08 -13.93 -10.25
C CYS A 143 0.51 -13.84 -11.70
N SER A 144 -0.27 -14.40 -12.60
CA SER A 144 -0.09 -14.31 -14.07
C SER A 144 -1.41 -14.00 -14.75
N GLY A 145 -1.36 -13.72 -16.06
CA GLY A 145 -2.52 -13.24 -16.79
C GLY A 145 -2.71 -11.74 -16.64
N LYS A 146 -3.88 -11.23 -17.04
CA LYS A 146 -4.17 -9.79 -17.00
C LYS A 146 -5.61 -9.55 -16.62
N LEU A 147 -5.84 -8.63 -15.68
CA LEU A 147 -7.17 -8.16 -15.32
C LEU A 147 -7.85 -7.48 -16.51
N LYS A 148 -9.12 -7.82 -16.73
CA LYS A 148 -9.94 -7.33 -17.84
C LYS A 148 -10.86 -6.20 -17.35
N PRO A 149 -11.29 -5.29 -18.24
CA PRO A 149 -12.35 -4.34 -17.92
C PRO A 149 -13.66 -5.07 -17.59
N GLY A 150 -14.50 -4.42 -16.79
CA GLY A 150 -15.80 -4.94 -16.37
C GLY A 150 -16.15 -4.63 -14.92
N SER A 151 -17.17 -5.29 -14.41
CA SER A 151 -17.68 -5.08 -13.05
C SER A 151 -17.02 -6.02 -12.06
N TYR A 152 -16.35 -5.41 -11.07
CA TYR A 152 -15.71 -6.08 -9.94
C TYR A 152 -16.61 -6.00 -8.73
N SER A 153 -16.59 -7.03 -7.88
CA SER A 153 -17.34 -7.07 -6.63
C SER A 153 -16.47 -7.60 -5.50
N ILE A 154 -16.48 -6.92 -4.35
CA ILE A 154 -15.68 -7.31 -3.19
C ILE A 154 -16.45 -7.07 -1.90
N ASP A 155 -16.37 -8.03 -0.96
CA ASP A 155 -16.94 -7.87 0.36
C ASP A 155 -16.09 -6.89 1.19
N GLY A 156 -16.70 -5.76 1.55
CA GLY A 156 -16.07 -4.70 2.34
C GLY A 156 -15.84 -5.04 3.81
N SER A 157 -16.44 -6.11 4.31
CA SER A 157 -16.32 -6.53 5.71
C SER A 157 -14.99 -7.25 6.01
N VAL A 158 -14.30 -7.76 4.99
CA VAL A 158 -13.10 -8.57 5.17
C VAL A 158 -11.84 -7.72 5.31
N SER A 159 -11.58 -6.82 4.36
CA SER A 159 -10.39 -5.96 4.42
C SER A 159 -10.47 -4.76 3.48
N SER A 160 -10.28 -3.55 4.02
CA SER A 160 -10.10 -2.33 3.22
C SER A 160 -8.84 -2.36 2.33
N GLN A 161 -7.88 -3.24 2.61
CA GLN A 161 -6.67 -3.40 1.80
C GLN A 161 -6.98 -4.02 0.44
N TYR A 162 -7.98 -4.90 0.34
CA TYR A 162 -8.43 -5.44 -0.95
C TYR A 162 -9.04 -4.36 -1.83
N ILE A 163 -9.89 -3.53 -1.23
CA ILE A 163 -10.52 -2.40 -1.90
C ILE A 163 -9.45 -1.40 -2.39
N THR A 164 -8.46 -1.10 -1.54
CA THR A 164 -7.33 -0.24 -1.91
C THR A 164 -6.57 -0.77 -3.12
N GLY A 165 -6.21 -2.06 -3.11
CA GLY A 165 -5.50 -2.68 -4.23
C GLY A 165 -6.31 -2.66 -5.53
N LEU A 166 -7.62 -2.95 -5.44
CA LEU A 166 -8.52 -2.88 -6.59
C LEU A 166 -8.70 -1.45 -7.11
N LEU A 167 -8.83 -0.44 -6.24
CA LEU A 167 -8.93 0.96 -6.68
C LEU A 167 -7.71 1.38 -7.52
N PHE A 168 -6.50 1.04 -7.09
CA PHE A 168 -5.30 1.28 -7.89
C PHE A 168 -5.31 0.51 -9.19
N ALA A 169 -5.63 -0.78 -9.15
CA ALA A 169 -5.62 -1.65 -10.32
C ALA A 169 -6.62 -1.18 -11.39
N LEU A 170 -7.85 -0.87 -10.98
CA LEU A 170 -8.92 -0.48 -11.91
C LEU A 170 -8.62 0.85 -12.61
N SER A 171 -7.88 1.76 -11.97
CA SER A 171 -7.44 3.00 -12.60
C SER A 171 -6.40 2.80 -13.72
N LEU A 172 -5.79 1.61 -13.80
CA LEU A 172 -4.78 1.26 -14.82
C LEU A 172 -5.37 0.46 -15.99
N ILE A 173 -6.58 -0.06 -15.85
CA ILE A 173 -7.22 -0.90 -16.87
C ILE A 173 -7.86 0.00 -17.92
N GLN A 174 -7.53 -0.25 -19.19
CA GLN A 174 -8.19 0.41 -20.32
C GLN A 174 -9.58 -0.19 -20.54
N GLY A 175 -10.57 0.65 -20.66
CA GLY A 175 -11.97 0.27 -20.82
C GLY A 175 -12.81 0.59 -19.59
N GLU A 176 -14.09 0.29 -19.66
CA GLU A 176 -15.04 0.61 -18.58
C GLU A 176 -14.88 -0.38 -17.43
N THR A 177 -14.65 0.16 -16.24
CA THR A 177 -14.50 -0.63 -15.01
C THR A 177 -15.38 -0.06 -13.90
N SER A 178 -15.95 -0.93 -13.08
CA SER A 178 -16.68 -0.54 -11.87
C SER A 178 -16.29 -1.44 -10.70
N LEU A 179 -16.40 -0.91 -9.48
CA LEU A 179 -16.18 -1.67 -8.25
C LEU A 179 -17.40 -1.53 -7.34
N GLU A 180 -18.10 -2.64 -7.16
CA GLU A 180 -19.15 -2.77 -6.16
C GLU A 180 -18.55 -3.27 -4.84
N ILE A 181 -18.76 -2.53 -3.76
CA ILE A 181 -18.38 -2.94 -2.41
C ILE A 181 -19.64 -3.45 -1.73
N THR A 182 -19.70 -4.76 -1.52
CA THR A 182 -20.84 -5.42 -0.86
C THR A 182 -20.64 -5.49 0.65
N GLY A 183 -21.72 -5.74 1.38
CA GLY A 183 -21.68 -5.88 2.83
C GLY A 183 -21.34 -4.59 3.58
N LYS A 184 -21.01 -4.74 4.86
CA LYS A 184 -20.63 -3.63 5.72
C LYS A 184 -19.16 -3.27 5.47
N THR A 185 -18.90 -2.05 5.06
CA THR A 185 -17.52 -1.59 4.83
C THR A 185 -16.81 -1.32 6.16
N GLU A 186 -15.87 -2.17 6.50
CA GLU A 186 -14.97 -1.97 7.63
C GLU A 186 -13.80 -1.05 7.25
N SER A 187 -13.27 -0.31 8.23
CA SER A 187 -12.09 0.54 8.03
C SER A 187 -12.24 1.55 6.87
N LYS A 188 -13.42 2.14 6.70
CA LYS A 188 -13.74 3.15 5.67
C LYS A 188 -12.72 4.29 5.56
N PRO A 189 -12.12 4.81 6.66
CA PRO A 189 -11.10 5.85 6.58
C PRO A 189 -9.90 5.48 5.70
N TYR A 190 -9.49 4.20 5.66
CA TYR A 190 -8.38 3.78 4.80
C TYR A 190 -8.73 3.74 3.30
N ILE A 191 -10.01 3.56 2.97
CA ILE A 191 -10.50 3.66 1.60
C ILE A 191 -10.46 5.13 1.16
N GLU A 192 -10.93 6.04 2.02
CA GLU A 192 -10.89 7.47 1.75
C GLU A 192 -9.44 7.98 1.67
N LEU A 193 -8.52 7.47 2.49
CA LEU A 193 -7.10 7.76 2.38
C LEU A 193 -6.52 7.34 1.00
N THR A 194 -7.00 6.21 0.45
CA THR A 194 -6.61 5.76 -0.89
C THR A 194 -7.12 6.73 -1.96
N LYS A 195 -8.39 7.09 -1.91
CA LYS A 195 -8.99 8.03 -2.85
C LYS A 195 -8.32 9.39 -2.79
N ALA A 196 -8.01 9.88 -1.58
CA ALA A 196 -7.28 11.13 -1.39
C ALA A 196 -5.88 11.08 -2.01
N ALA A 197 -5.11 10.01 -1.77
CA ALA A 197 -3.81 9.84 -2.39
C ALA A 197 -3.91 9.79 -3.94
N MET A 198 -4.87 9.06 -4.50
CA MET A 198 -5.10 9.01 -5.94
C MET A 198 -5.49 10.37 -6.51
N ALA A 199 -6.33 11.14 -5.81
CA ALA A 199 -6.73 12.48 -6.22
C ALA A 199 -5.58 13.48 -6.24
N LEU A 200 -4.63 13.39 -5.29
CA LEU A 200 -3.41 14.20 -5.28
C LEU A 200 -2.54 14.00 -6.54
N PHE A 201 -2.64 12.85 -7.17
CA PHE A 201 -1.94 12.53 -8.41
C PHE A 201 -2.84 12.57 -9.66
N ASP A 202 -4.04 13.14 -9.57
CA ASP A 202 -4.98 13.25 -10.70
C ASP A 202 -5.25 11.89 -11.38
N ALA A 203 -5.42 10.82 -10.58
CA ALA A 203 -5.73 9.49 -11.13
C ALA A 203 -7.06 9.52 -11.93
N PRO A 204 -7.14 8.82 -13.05
CA PRO A 204 -6.25 7.75 -13.53
C PRO A 204 -5.05 8.23 -14.35
N HIS A 205 -4.81 9.53 -14.52
CA HIS A 205 -3.70 10.07 -15.31
C HIS A 205 -2.36 10.01 -14.59
N TYR A 206 -2.37 9.94 -13.27
CA TYR A 206 -1.20 9.92 -12.39
C TYR A 206 -0.19 11.02 -12.70
N ARG A 207 -0.63 12.26 -12.55
CA ARG A 207 0.24 13.44 -12.68
C ARG A 207 0.96 13.72 -11.37
N SER A 208 2.28 13.74 -11.40
CA SER A 208 3.07 14.05 -10.22
C SER A 208 2.84 15.49 -9.76
N PRO A 209 2.58 15.72 -8.46
CA PRO A 209 2.58 17.06 -7.88
C PRO A 209 3.99 17.65 -7.75
N GLY A 210 5.04 16.88 -8.09
CA GLY A 210 6.44 17.25 -7.97
C GLY A 210 6.99 17.05 -6.56
N HIS A 211 6.32 17.56 -5.55
CA HIS A 211 6.71 17.43 -4.15
C HIS A 211 5.48 17.13 -3.28
N ILE A 212 5.62 16.19 -2.37
CA ILE A 212 4.55 15.80 -1.45
C ILE A 212 5.13 15.32 -0.12
N GLU A 213 4.43 15.56 0.97
CA GLU A 213 4.82 15.16 2.31
C GLU A 213 3.86 14.11 2.87
N VAL A 214 4.41 13.08 3.53
CA VAL A 214 3.64 12.12 4.31
C VAL A 214 3.26 12.75 5.64
N GLU A 215 1.98 12.77 5.95
CA GLU A 215 1.47 13.27 7.23
C GLU A 215 1.92 12.41 8.42
N GLY A 216 1.82 12.95 9.64
CA GLY A 216 2.05 12.19 10.87
C GLY A 216 1.08 11.03 11.03
N ASP A 217 1.53 9.94 11.64
CA ASP A 217 0.71 8.75 11.90
C ASP A 217 -0.24 8.99 13.09
N TRP A 218 -1.51 9.24 12.79
CA TRP A 218 -2.54 9.44 13.81
C TRP A 218 -2.73 8.24 14.74
N SER A 219 -2.47 7.02 14.26
CA SER A 219 -2.52 5.82 15.11
C SER A 219 -1.41 5.82 16.15
N ASN A 220 -0.23 6.33 15.79
CA ASN A 220 0.87 6.55 16.71
C ASN A 220 0.60 7.75 17.64
N GLY A 221 0.14 8.87 17.06
CA GLY A 221 -0.19 10.09 17.80
C GLY A 221 -1.26 9.87 18.89
N ALA A 222 -2.21 9.00 18.66
CA ALA A 222 -3.28 8.71 19.61
C ALA A 222 -2.77 8.24 20.99
N PHE A 223 -1.63 7.52 21.04
CA PHE A 223 -1.04 7.11 22.32
C PHE A 223 -0.56 8.32 23.15
N PHE A 224 -0.01 9.33 22.50
CA PHE A 224 0.48 10.53 23.16
C PHE A 224 -0.67 11.45 23.59
N LEU A 225 -1.72 11.55 22.76
CA LEU A 225 -2.95 12.23 23.15
C LEU A 225 -3.59 11.57 24.38
N ALA A 226 -3.68 10.24 24.40
CA ALA A 226 -4.17 9.51 25.56
C ALA A 226 -3.28 9.72 26.80
N ALA A 227 -1.96 9.80 26.64
CA ALA A 227 -1.05 10.10 27.76
C ALA A 227 -1.31 11.49 28.34
N ASN A 228 -1.61 12.49 27.50
CA ASN A 228 -1.97 13.83 27.96
C ASN A 228 -3.28 13.84 28.74
N GLU A 229 -4.30 13.12 28.31
CA GLU A 229 -5.54 12.94 29.06
C GLU A 229 -5.32 12.28 30.45
N LEU A 230 -4.25 11.49 30.58
CA LEU A 230 -3.84 10.83 31.84
C LEU A 230 -2.84 11.66 32.65
N GLY A 231 -2.66 12.95 32.34
CA GLY A 231 -1.85 13.91 33.10
C GLY A 231 -0.40 14.06 32.65
N SER A 232 -0.06 13.61 31.41
CA SER A 232 1.20 13.99 30.76
C SER A 232 1.09 15.36 30.09
N GLU A 233 2.22 15.98 29.77
CA GLU A 233 2.36 17.30 29.16
C GLU A 233 3.25 17.15 27.92
N LEU A 234 2.67 16.58 26.85
CA LEU A 234 3.35 16.37 25.56
C LEU A 234 2.82 17.34 24.52
N SER A 235 3.71 17.92 23.72
CA SER A 235 3.40 18.83 22.60
C SER A 235 3.99 18.32 21.28
#